data_69d71dcf566d88828cb110a1d25c2b29
#
_entry.id   69d71dcf566d88828cb110a1d25c2b29
#
_cell.length_a   1.000
_cell.length_b   1.000
_cell.length_c   1.000
_cell.angle_alpha   90.00
_cell.angle_beta   90.00
_cell.angle_gamma   90.00
#
_symmetry.space_group_name_H-M   'P 1'
#
loop_
_entity.id
_entity.type
_entity.pdbx_description
1 polymer ?
#
loop_
_entity_poly.entity_id
_entity_poly.type
_entity_poly.pdbx_seq_one_letter_code
_entity_poly.pdbx_strand_id
1 'polypeptide(L)'
;MANNNSVEVVIPSAKRLINSLRSLGYEFPTAIAELVDNSIEANATEVSINVEFDGENSWVMIADNGDGMSSDKLIEAMRYGSDTTYNDKSLGKFGLGLKTASFSQSKHWIVATKPESPKNEAIAFKWDLAHVNKTDRWEIIPINEKKLDTKIIKTLQNTTGTVVLWRQLEIVLGYDNPNTERARKKLVNLCRDLEEHLAMVFHRFLMGEIPGKKLRIFLNNNEIQPWDPYARNEKGTKSLVAIKIPVEHDGIHGDIVIEPYILPPSKVFSSTQAHSKAAGPKKWNLQQGFYIYRNDRMIQSGGWCRIRTVDEHTKLARFAMNFTSKIDGAFKIDVSKMYVQLPLQIRKEVEEKTQSLVMQAREIYDNAEKDAPFIAPLTSYSDPLPYQRKAVIPVPIYETAKKSSVPNQTTAFSTVADSAVVPSGKISRSYFIEEQTAISKEKTWTLEEMFNALKKDATSTEIHILEKLFNRLREQIQKNDVKK
;
A
#
# COMPACT_ATOMS: atom_id res chain seq x y z
N MET A 1 32.35 51.78 2.95
CA MET A 1 31.59 51.08 1.90
C MET A 1 30.86 49.94 2.61
N ALA A 2 29.54 50.12 2.82
CA ALA A 2 28.71 49.08 3.45
C ALA A 2 28.45 48.01 2.40
N ASN A 3 28.91 46.80 2.65
CA ASN A 3 28.51 45.62 1.87
C ASN A 3 27.03 45.35 2.16
N ASN A 4 26.15 45.82 1.30
CA ASN A 4 24.76 45.36 1.25
C ASN A 4 24.76 43.90 0.72
N ASN A 5 24.93 42.94 1.61
CA ASN A 5 24.56 41.56 1.31
C ASN A 5 23.03 41.50 1.31
N SER A 6 22.41 41.86 0.18
CA SER A 6 20.98 41.64 0.00
C SER A 6 20.74 40.14 -0.13
N VAL A 7 20.00 39.57 0.82
CA VAL A 7 19.53 38.18 0.73
C VAL A 7 18.37 38.13 -0.26
N GLU A 8 18.50 37.32 -1.28
CA GLU A 8 17.43 37.12 -2.25
C GLU A 8 16.57 35.90 -1.86
N VAL A 9 15.25 36.07 -1.90
CA VAL A 9 14.28 35.00 -1.62
C VAL A 9 14.02 34.23 -2.93
N VAL A 10 14.38 32.96 -2.97
CA VAL A 10 14.15 32.08 -4.11
C VAL A 10 12.96 31.16 -3.83
N ILE A 11 11.82 31.46 -4.46
CA ILE A 11 10.62 30.63 -4.35
C ILE A 11 10.66 29.57 -5.47
N PRO A 12 10.54 28.25 -5.15
CA PRO A 12 10.53 27.23 -6.17
C PRO A 12 9.27 27.30 -7.04
N SER A 13 9.38 26.97 -8.33
CA SER A 13 8.24 26.83 -9.24
C SER A 13 7.28 25.74 -8.72
N ALA A 14 6.03 26.11 -8.49
CA ALA A 14 4.98 25.20 -8.03
C ALA A 14 4.73 24.08 -9.05
N LYS A 15 4.62 24.45 -10.33
CA LYS A 15 4.46 23.53 -11.47
C LYS A 15 5.57 22.49 -11.52
N ARG A 16 6.85 22.93 -11.48
CA ARG A 16 7.99 21.99 -11.59
C ARG A 16 8.09 21.09 -10.38
N LEU A 17 7.98 21.63 -9.18
CA LEU A 17 8.13 20.85 -7.97
C LEU A 17 7.00 19.82 -7.80
N ILE A 18 5.73 20.21 -8.01
CA ILE A 18 4.61 19.27 -7.91
C ILE A 18 4.73 18.16 -8.95
N ASN A 19 5.07 18.47 -10.21
CA ASN A 19 5.25 17.44 -11.23
C ASN A 19 6.43 16.49 -10.91
N SER A 20 7.53 16.99 -10.34
CA SER A 20 8.64 16.17 -9.87
C SER A 20 8.24 15.25 -8.70
N LEU A 21 7.49 15.77 -7.73
CA LEU A 21 6.97 14.98 -6.60
C LEU A 21 5.97 13.90 -7.04
N ARG A 22 5.16 14.18 -8.07
CA ARG A 22 4.28 13.17 -8.68
C ARG A 22 5.06 12.00 -9.26
N SER A 23 6.23 12.25 -9.85
CA SER A 23 7.07 11.20 -10.43
C SER A 23 7.83 10.36 -9.41
N LEU A 24 7.86 10.75 -8.11
CA LEU A 24 8.41 9.93 -7.03
C LEU A 24 7.63 8.64 -6.77
N GLY A 25 6.40 8.52 -7.33
CA GLY A 25 5.71 7.26 -7.48
C GLY A 25 5.30 6.57 -6.18
N TYR A 26 4.30 7.11 -5.44
CA TYR A 26 3.61 6.28 -4.45
C TYR A 26 2.78 5.22 -5.17
N GLU A 27 2.91 3.98 -4.75
CA GLU A 27 1.95 2.95 -5.12
C GLU A 27 0.57 3.25 -4.50
N PHE A 28 -0.50 2.85 -5.17
CA PHE A 28 -1.87 3.13 -4.75
C PHE A 28 -2.17 2.71 -3.29
N PRO A 29 -1.80 1.49 -2.84
CA PRO A 29 -2.01 1.09 -1.45
C PRO A 29 -1.25 1.96 -0.44
N THR A 30 -0.02 2.32 -0.77
CA THR A 30 0.83 3.14 0.11
C THR A 30 0.32 4.58 0.20
N ALA A 31 -0.16 5.15 -0.91
CA ALA A 31 -0.76 6.48 -0.91
C ALA A 31 -1.99 6.56 0.01
N ILE A 32 -2.84 5.54 -0.02
CA ILE A 32 -4.01 5.47 0.88
C ILE A 32 -3.56 5.23 2.33
N ALA A 33 -2.55 4.41 2.58
CA ALA A 33 -2.03 4.18 3.92
C ALA A 33 -1.52 5.48 4.59
N GLU A 34 -0.90 6.40 3.82
CA GLU A 34 -0.53 7.74 4.34
C GLU A 34 -1.74 8.57 4.79
N LEU A 35 -2.89 8.44 4.11
CA LEU A 35 -4.12 9.11 4.53
C LEU A 35 -4.72 8.46 5.79
N VAL A 36 -4.63 7.14 5.90
CA VAL A 36 -5.03 6.42 7.12
C VAL A 36 -4.14 6.78 8.30
N ASP A 37 -2.81 6.96 8.11
CA ASP A 37 -1.91 7.48 9.15
C ASP A 37 -2.40 8.84 9.68
N ASN A 38 -2.83 9.76 8.78
CA ASN A 38 -3.37 11.07 9.18
C ASN A 38 -4.70 10.92 9.95
N SER A 39 -5.55 9.97 9.55
CA SER A 39 -6.81 9.70 10.26
C SER A 39 -6.55 9.18 11.69
N ILE A 40 -5.55 8.30 11.87
CA ILE A 40 -5.13 7.82 13.20
C ILE A 40 -4.60 8.98 14.06
N GLU A 41 -3.85 9.92 13.47
CA GLU A 41 -3.37 11.11 14.17
C GLU A 41 -4.50 12.07 14.56
N ALA A 42 -5.58 12.11 13.76
CA ALA A 42 -6.80 12.84 14.06
C ALA A 42 -7.74 12.11 15.03
N ASN A 43 -7.27 11.08 15.74
CA ASN A 43 -8.04 10.27 16.68
C ASN A 43 -9.25 9.55 16.07
N ALA A 44 -9.25 9.29 14.77
CA ALA A 44 -10.30 8.54 14.13
C ALA A 44 -10.40 7.11 14.67
N THR A 45 -11.61 6.64 14.86
CA THR A 45 -11.92 5.26 15.21
C THR A 45 -12.44 4.46 14.02
N GLU A 46 -12.82 5.17 12.96
CA GLU A 46 -13.33 4.59 11.72
C GLU A 46 -12.79 5.35 10.50
N VAL A 47 -12.33 4.59 9.50
CA VAL A 47 -11.94 5.10 8.19
C VAL A 47 -12.69 4.34 7.11
N SER A 48 -13.41 5.02 6.24
CA SER A 48 -14.08 4.44 5.09
C SER A 48 -13.40 4.86 3.78
N ILE A 49 -13.08 3.86 2.96
CA ILE A 49 -12.43 4.03 1.67
C ILE A 49 -13.41 3.54 0.60
N ASN A 50 -13.85 4.45 -0.26
CA ASN A 50 -14.77 4.14 -1.34
C ASN A 50 -14.06 4.37 -2.67
N VAL A 51 -14.05 3.33 -3.50
CA VAL A 51 -13.42 3.33 -4.83
C VAL A 51 -14.48 2.99 -5.86
N GLU A 52 -14.73 3.89 -6.79
CA GLU A 52 -15.73 3.70 -7.85
C GLU A 52 -15.10 3.81 -9.22
N PHE A 53 -15.38 2.84 -10.08
CA PHE A 53 -15.00 2.87 -11.47
C PHE A 53 -16.14 3.45 -12.33
N ASP A 54 -15.87 4.58 -12.96
CA ASP A 54 -16.76 5.26 -13.91
C ASP A 54 -15.91 5.87 -15.05
N GLY A 55 -15.04 5.06 -15.65
CA GLY A 55 -14.15 5.52 -16.70
C GLY A 55 -13.33 6.75 -16.28
N GLU A 56 -13.44 7.83 -17.06
CA GLU A 56 -12.78 9.11 -16.75
C GLU A 56 -13.27 9.78 -15.46
N ASN A 57 -14.50 9.49 -15.04
CA ASN A 57 -15.12 10.01 -13.85
C ASN A 57 -14.86 9.17 -12.60
N SER A 58 -14.05 8.12 -12.73
CA SER A 58 -13.63 7.29 -11.59
C SER A 58 -13.08 8.14 -10.45
N TRP A 59 -13.38 7.73 -9.22
CA TRP A 59 -12.96 8.49 -8.02
C TRP A 59 -12.59 7.55 -6.87
N VAL A 60 -11.80 8.10 -5.95
CA VAL A 60 -11.47 7.47 -4.66
C VAL A 60 -11.78 8.47 -3.57
N MET A 61 -12.52 8.05 -2.55
CA MET A 61 -12.86 8.86 -1.39
C MET A 61 -12.40 8.15 -0.12
N ILE A 62 -11.60 8.83 0.68
CA ILE A 62 -11.15 8.39 1.99
C ILE A 62 -11.78 9.33 3.01
N ALA A 63 -12.54 8.78 3.95
CA ALA A 63 -13.23 9.56 4.97
C ALA A 63 -12.97 8.97 6.36
N ASP A 64 -12.75 9.83 7.33
CA ASP A 64 -12.60 9.47 8.73
C ASP A 64 -13.60 10.21 9.63
N ASN A 65 -13.78 9.71 10.84
CA ASN A 65 -14.58 10.29 11.90
C ASN A 65 -13.73 10.95 13.00
N GLY A 66 -12.55 11.45 12.64
CA GLY A 66 -11.62 12.09 13.59
C GLY A 66 -12.03 13.49 14.02
N ASP A 67 -11.11 14.22 14.63
CA ASP A 67 -11.34 15.53 15.22
C ASP A 67 -11.73 16.62 14.20
N GLY A 68 -11.42 16.41 12.91
CA GLY A 68 -11.53 17.42 11.86
C GLY A 68 -10.54 18.58 12.06
N MET A 69 -10.65 19.62 11.23
CA MET A 69 -9.71 20.74 11.21
C MET A 69 -10.45 22.09 11.10
N SER A 70 -9.96 23.11 11.79
CA SER A 70 -10.33 24.49 11.48
C SER A 70 -9.81 24.92 10.10
N SER A 71 -10.32 26.02 9.57
CA SER A 71 -9.89 26.57 8.26
C SER A 71 -8.37 26.75 8.19
N ASP A 72 -7.77 27.35 9.22
CA ASP A 72 -6.32 27.62 9.26
C ASP A 72 -5.51 26.31 9.34
N LYS A 73 -5.96 25.34 10.13
CA LYS A 73 -5.33 24.01 10.19
C LYS A 73 -5.43 23.29 8.85
N LEU A 74 -6.57 23.37 8.14
CA LEU A 74 -6.73 22.77 6.84
C LEU A 74 -5.80 23.39 5.79
N ILE A 75 -5.71 24.74 5.76
CA ILE A 75 -4.78 25.45 4.88
C ILE A 75 -3.35 25.01 5.15
N GLU A 76 -2.94 24.93 6.42
CA GLU A 76 -1.61 24.47 6.82
C GLU A 76 -1.38 22.99 6.46
N ALA A 77 -2.34 22.11 6.66
CA ALA A 77 -2.26 20.71 6.27
C ALA A 77 -2.10 20.54 4.74
N MET A 78 -2.65 21.47 3.95
CA MET A 78 -2.53 21.49 2.48
C MET A 78 -1.28 22.22 1.97
N ARG A 79 -0.52 22.91 2.84
CA ARG A 79 0.72 23.60 2.50
C ARG A 79 1.86 22.58 2.33
N TYR A 80 2.67 22.72 1.29
CA TYR A 80 3.94 21.98 1.16
C TYR A 80 4.97 22.53 2.15
N GLY A 81 5.59 21.63 2.93
CA GLY A 81 6.54 22.02 3.97
C GLY A 81 5.84 22.74 5.14
N SER A 82 4.80 22.12 5.70
CA SER A 82 4.12 22.64 6.88
C SER A 82 5.04 22.72 8.09
N ASP A 83 4.94 23.77 8.89
CA ASP A 83 5.70 24.00 10.12
C ASP A 83 5.18 23.16 11.32
N THR A 84 4.41 22.10 11.05
CA THR A 84 3.83 21.24 12.08
C THR A 84 4.93 20.52 12.85
N THR A 85 5.05 20.79 14.15
CA THR A 85 5.94 20.04 15.04
C THR A 85 5.32 18.67 15.32
N TYR A 86 6.03 17.61 14.94
CA TYR A 86 5.64 16.24 15.24
C TYR A 86 6.13 15.84 16.62
N ASN A 87 5.27 15.21 17.40
CA ASN A 87 5.64 14.64 18.69
C ASN A 87 6.21 13.21 18.52
N ASP A 88 6.80 12.67 19.60
CA ASP A 88 7.42 11.33 19.59
C ASP A 88 6.45 10.17 19.26
N LYS A 89 5.15 10.40 19.29
CA LYS A 89 4.12 9.41 18.99
C LYS A 89 3.50 9.58 17.59
N SER A 90 3.90 10.63 16.87
CA SER A 90 3.35 10.91 15.54
C SER A 90 3.76 9.84 14.52
N LEU A 91 2.82 9.41 13.69
CA LEU A 91 3.06 8.55 12.54
C LEU A 91 3.64 9.36 11.38
N GLY A 92 3.25 10.63 11.25
CA GLY A 92 3.83 11.61 10.32
C GLY A 92 5.28 11.93 10.65
N LYS A 93 6.08 12.26 9.62
CA LYS A 93 7.50 12.64 9.77
C LYS A 93 7.86 13.87 8.95
N PHE A 94 7.36 13.98 7.73
CA PHE A 94 7.87 14.93 6.74
C PHE A 94 6.89 16.06 6.39
N GLY A 95 5.66 16.04 6.87
CA GLY A 95 4.62 17.03 6.52
C GLY A 95 4.22 17.01 5.03
N LEU A 96 4.59 15.95 4.30
CA LEU A 96 4.38 15.83 2.86
C LEU A 96 3.33 14.77 2.49
N GLY A 97 3.00 13.83 3.39
CA GLY A 97 2.22 12.63 3.11
C GLY A 97 0.91 12.90 2.36
N LEU A 98 0.04 13.76 2.90
CA LEU A 98 -1.24 14.11 2.27
C LEU A 98 -1.07 14.59 0.82
N LYS A 99 -0.11 15.49 0.57
CA LYS A 99 0.10 16.13 -0.74
C LYS A 99 0.73 15.19 -1.74
N THR A 100 1.83 14.52 -1.34
CA THR A 100 2.55 13.59 -2.24
C THR A 100 1.71 12.37 -2.55
N ALA A 101 1.01 11.80 -1.56
CA ALA A 101 0.08 10.70 -1.78
C ALA A 101 -1.04 11.10 -2.75
N SER A 102 -1.71 12.23 -2.50
CA SER A 102 -2.84 12.66 -3.34
C SER A 102 -2.42 13.01 -4.77
N PHE A 103 -1.34 13.78 -4.95
CA PHE A 103 -0.86 14.14 -6.28
C PHE A 103 -0.26 12.97 -7.07
N SER A 104 0.29 11.96 -6.41
CA SER A 104 0.79 10.77 -7.10
C SER A 104 -0.34 9.94 -7.73
N GLN A 105 -1.57 10.06 -7.24
CA GLN A 105 -2.71 9.28 -7.69
C GLN A 105 -3.69 10.08 -8.56
N SER A 106 -3.81 11.41 -8.36
CA SER A 106 -4.83 12.21 -8.99
C SER A 106 -4.31 13.60 -9.44
N LYS A 107 -4.97 14.21 -10.42
CA LYS A 107 -4.71 15.59 -10.85
C LYS A 107 -5.59 16.60 -10.12
N HIS A 108 -6.72 16.15 -9.61
CA HIS A 108 -7.71 16.99 -8.93
C HIS A 108 -8.17 16.31 -7.65
N TRP A 109 -7.88 16.93 -6.51
CA TRP A 109 -8.28 16.37 -5.23
C TRP A 109 -8.78 17.44 -4.27
N ILE A 110 -9.75 17.04 -3.45
CA ILE A 110 -10.46 17.88 -2.50
C ILE A 110 -10.20 17.37 -1.11
N VAL A 111 -9.95 18.25 -0.15
CA VAL A 111 -10.06 17.97 1.27
C VAL A 111 -11.22 18.77 1.82
N ALA A 112 -12.17 18.07 2.41
CA ALA A 112 -13.26 18.66 3.16
C ALA A 112 -13.18 18.16 4.60
N THR A 113 -13.38 19.06 5.55
CA THR A 113 -13.27 18.71 6.97
C THR A 113 -14.35 19.41 7.77
N LYS A 114 -14.77 18.77 8.85
CA LYS A 114 -15.79 19.29 9.77
C LYS A 114 -15.31 19.06 11.19
N PRO A 115 -14.77 20.09 11.86
CA PRO A 115 -14.42 19.99 13.27
C PRO A 115 -15.67 20.08 14.15
N GLU A 116 -15.54 19.69 15.40
CA GLU A 116 -16.53 20.01 16.40
C GLU A 116 -16.60 21.54 16.58
N SER A 117 -17.69 22.14 16.15
CA SER A 117 -17.88 23.59 16.13
C SER A 117 -19.36 23.95 16.25
N PRO A 118 -19.71 25.09 16.94
CA PRO A 118 -21.09 25.57 17.01
C PRO A 118 -21.73 25.82 15.64
N LYS A 119 -20.95 26.17 14.61
CA LYS A 119 -21.44 26.42 13.25
C LYS A 119 -21.79 25.15 12.48
N ASN A 120 -21.20 24.00 12.89
CA ASN A 120 -21.45 22.69 12.29
C ASN A 120 -21.33 22.64 10.74
N GLU A 121 -20.48 23.49 10.16
CA GLU A 121 -20.28 23.65 8.71
C GLU A 121 -19.01 22.94 8.25
N ALA A 122 -19.08 22.31 7.08
CA ALA A 122 -17.91 21.71 6.44
C ALA A 122 -17.09 22.78 5.70
N ILE A 123 -15.77 22.71 5.86
CA ILE A 123 -14.80 23.57 5.21
C ILE A 123 -14.06 22.75 4.16
N ALA A 124 -13.90 23.29 2.94
CA ALA A 124 -13.26 22.51 1.88
C ALA A 124 -12.35 23.36 0.99
N PHE A 125 -11.21 22.79 0.63
CA PHE A 125 -10.30 23.32 -0.38
C PHE A 125 -9.93 22.22 -1.38
N LYS A 126 -9.52 22.64 -2.57
CA LYS A 126 -9.02 21.74 -3.59
C LYS A 126 -7.65 22.15 -4.11
N TRP A 127 -6.87 21.15 -4.48
CA TRP A 127 -5.75 21.30 -5.39
C TRP A 127 -6.21 20.89 -6.80
N ASP A 128 -5.80 21.68 -7.78
CA ASP A 128 -6.10 21.46 -9.19
C ASP A 128 -4.81 21.61 -10.00
N LEU A 129 -4.30 20.51 -10.53
CA LEU A 129 -3.03 20.51 -11.26
C LEU A 129 -3.10 21.37 -12.55
N ALA A 130 -4.26 21.44 -13.19
CA ALA A 130 -4.42 22.29 -14.37
C ALA A 130 -4.27 23.76 -14.01
N HIS A 131 -4.85 24.20 -12.86
CA HIS A 131 -4.67 25.55 -12.34
C HIS A 131 -3.20 25.83 -12.01
N VAL A 132 -2.52 24.93 -11.27
CA VAL A 132 -1.10 25.09 -10.94
C VAL A 132 -0.23 25.16 -12.19
N ASN A 133 -0.47 24.29 -13.18
CA ASN A 133 0.28 24.31 -14.43
C ASN A 133 0.11 25.60 -15.25
N LYS A 134 -1.06 26.27 -15.11
CA LYS A 134 -1.37 27.52 -15.77
C LYS A 134 -0.79 28.74 -15.06
N THR A 135 -0.84 28.76 -13.72
CA THR A 135 -0.49 29.94 -12.91
C THR A 135 0.94 29.90 -12.38
N ASP A 136 1.53 28.71 -12.25
CA ASP A 136 2.80 28.43 -11.56
C ASP A 136 2.81 28.94 -10.10
N ARG A 137 1.66 28.92 -9.41
CA ARG A 137 1.52 29.43 -8.05
C ARG A 137 1.13 28.34 -7.07
N TRP A 138 1.55 28.49 -5.83
CA TRP A 138 1.17 27.67 -4.70
C TRP A 138 -0.20 28.08 -4.17
N GLU A 139 -1.26 27.71 -4.88
CA GLU A 139 -2.63 28.15 -4.60
C GLU A 139 -3.56 26.96 -4.44
N ILE A 140 -4.30 26.95 -3.33
CA ILE A 140 -5.46 26.07 -3.12
C ILE A 140 -6.73 26.86 -3.36
N ILE A 141 -7.76 26.20 -3.88
CA ILE A 141 -9.01 26.86 -4.27
C ILE A 141 -10.10 26.50 -3.25
N PRO A 142 -10.71 27.49 -2.56
CA PRO A 142 -11.80 27.22 -1.64
C PRO A 142 -13.04 26.73 -2.40
N ILE A 143 -13.77 25.81 -1.77
CA ILE A 143 -15.02 25.29 -2.31
C ILE A 143 -16.15 25.74 -1.38
N ASN A 144 -17.11 26.47 -1.95
CA ASN A 144 -18.32 26.83 -1.23
C ASN A 144 -19.15 25.57 -0.96
N GLU A 145 -19.73 25.45 0.24
CA GLU A 145 -20.53 24.31 0.67
C GLU A 145 -21.62 23.92 -0.34
N LYS A 146 -22.31 24.92 -0.94
CA LYS A 146 -23.34 24.69 -1.97
C LYS A 146 -22.81 24.03 -3.26
N LYS A 147 -21.49 24.09 -3.50
CA LYS A 147 -20.79 23.48 -4.65
C LYS A 147 -20.01 22.22 -4.27
N LEU A 148 -20.05 21.84 -2.99
CA LEU A 148 -19.39 20.66 -2.51
C LEU A 148 -20.09 19.40 -3.04
N ASP A 149 -19.33 18.37 -3.33
CA ASP A 149 -19.87 17.09 -3.78
C ASP A 149 -20.87 16.52 -2.76
N THR A 150 -22.02 16.08 -3.24
CA THR A 150 -23.09 15.52 -2.39
C THR A 150 -22.62 14.30 -1.60
N LYS A 151 -21.64 13.55 -2.10
CA LYS A 151 -21.03 12.42 -1.37
C LYS A 151 -20.30 12.91 -0.13
N ILE A 152 -19.53 13.98 -0.24
CA ILE A 152 -18.80 14.60 0.88
C ILE A 152 -19.81 15.12 1.92
N ILE A 153 -20.83 15.86 1.46
CA ILE A 153 -21.88 16.42 2.35
C ILE A 153 -22.53 15.29 3.15
N LYS A 154 -22.98 14.23 2.49
CA LYS A 154 -23.62 13.08 3.15
C LYS A 154 -22.70 12.42 4.17
N THR A 155 -21.41 12.28 3.86
CA THR A 155 -20.44 11.66 4.75
C THR A 155 -20.21 12.49 6.01
N LEU A 156 -20.09 13.83 5.89
CA LEU A 156 -19.85 14.73 7.03
C LEU A 156 -21.12 15.23 7.71
N GLN A 157 -22.30 14.83 7.26
CA GLN A 157 -23.58 15.39 7.76
C GLN A 157 -23.74 15.23 9.26
N ASN A 158 -23.47 14.02 9.79
CA ASN A 158 -23.76 13.65 11.18
C ASN A 158 -22.50 13.36 12.01
N THR A 159 -21.33 13.69 11.52
CA THR A 159 -20.07 13.39 12.21
C THR A 159 -19.05 14.52 12.02
N THR A 160 -18.10 14.63 12.94
CA THR A 160 -16.84 15.33 12.71
C THR A 160 -15.96 14.47 11.80
N GLY A 161 -14.85 15.01 11.30
CA GLY A 161 -13.86 14.25 10.57
C GLY A 161 -13.36 14.93 9.30
N THR A 162 -12.69 14.17 8.48
CA THR A 162 -12.08 14.64 7.23
C THR A 162 -12.39 13.70 6.07
N VAL A 163 -12.62 14.27 4.91
CA VAL A 163 -12.83 13.57 3.64
C VAL A 163 -11.80 14.04 2.63
N VAL A 164 -11.05 13.10 2.06
CA VAL A 164 -10.18 13.33 0.91
C VAL A 164 -10.81 12.66 -0.30
N LEU A 165 -11.10 13.41 -1.36
CA LEU A 165 -11.68 12.92 -2.60
C LEU A 165 -10.70 13.12 -3.75
N TRP A 166 -10.27 12.04 -4.38
CA TRP A 166 -9.43 12.03 -5.58
C TRP A 166 -10.28 11.86 -6.83
N ARG A 167 -10.00 12.67 -7.85
CA ARG A 167 -10.61 12.62 -9.18
C ARG A 167 -9.54 12.70 -10.26
N GLN A 168 -9.87 12.37 -11.49
CA GLN A 168 -8.91 12.34 -12.60
C GLN A 168 -7.73 11.41 -12.30
N LEU A 169 -8.04 10.10 -12.17
CA LEU A 169 -7.15 9.03 -11.72
C LEU A 169 -6.30 8.44 -12.87
N GLU A 170 -5.76 9.24 -13.77
CA GLU A 170 -5.08 8.72 -14.96
C GLU A 170 -3.85 7.86 -14.64
N ILE A 171 -3.11 8.18 -13.56
CA ILE A 171 -1.96 7.37 -13.12
C ILE A 171 -2.43 6.03 -12.56
N VAL A 172 -3.48 6.04 -11.73
CA VAL A 172 -4.06 4.84 -11.13
C VAL A 172 -4.58 3.90 -12.22
N LEU A 173 -5.36 4.44 -13.16
CA LEU A 173 -5.92 3.68 -14.27
C LEU A 173 -4.85 3.29 -15.29
N GLY A 174 -3.90 4.20 -15.60
CA GLY A 174 -2.71 3.95 -16.40
C GLY A 174 -2.98 3.54 -17.85
N TYR A 175 -4.09 4.02 -18.46
CA TYR A 175 -4.46 3.76 -19.83
C TYR A 175 -4.92 5.02 -20.53
N ASP A 176 -4.61 5.14 -21.82
CA ASP A 176 -5.05 6.26 -22.68
C ASP A 176 -6.57 6.32 -22.78
N ASN A 177 -7.24 5.16 -22.74
CA ASN A 177 -8.70 5.07 -22.66
C ASN A 177 -9.12 4.42 -21.34
N PRO A 178 -9.57 5.21 -20.36
CA PRO A 178 -10.01 4.70 -19.07
C PRO A 178 -11.38 3.99 -19.12
N ASN A 179 -12.17 4.15 -20.21
CA ASN A 179 -13.50 3.56 -20.35
C ASN A 179 -13.45 2.09 -20.84
N THR A 180 -12.43 1.34 -20.43
CA THR A 180 -12.23 -0.04 -20.84
C THR A 180 -12.39 -1.03 -19.70
N GLU A 181 -12.82 -2.25 -20.02
CA GLU A 181 -12.87 -3.35 -19.05
C GLU A 181 -11.48 -3.67 -18.46
N ARG A 182 -10.41 -3.41 -19.21
CA ARG A 182 -9.04 -3.58 -18.74
C ARG A 182 -8.71 -2.58 -17.62
N ALA A 183 -9.11 -1.32 -17.77
CA ALA A 183 -8.96 -0.30 -16.72
C ALA A 183 -9.78 -0.66 -15.47
N ARG A 184 -11.01 -1.16 -15.66
CA ARG A 184 -11.86 -1.66 -14.57
C ARG A 184 -11.19 -2.81 -13.81
N LYS A 185 -10.70 -3.82 -14.52
CA LYS A 185 -9.99 -4.96 -13.91
C LYS A 185 -8.72 -4.51 -13.13
N LYS A 186 -7.99 -3.53 -13.67
CA LYS A 186 -6.83 -2.96 -12.97
C LYS A 186 -7.25 -2.35 -11.63
N LEU A 187 -8.31 -1.52 -11.61
CA LEU A 187 -8.79 -0.89 -10.37
C LEU A 187 -9.27 -1.93 -9.35
N VAL A 188 -9.95 -2.99 -9.81
CA VAL A 188 -10.36 -4.11 -8.95
C VAL A 188 -9.15 -4.81 -8.31
N ASN A 189 -8.09 -5.06 -9.08
CA ASN A 189 -6.87 -5.66 -8.55
C ASN A 189 -6.19 -4.73 -7.54
N LEU A 190 -6.13 -3.43 -7.82
CA LEU A 190 -5.60 -2.44 -6.88
C LEU A 190 -6.40 -2.38 -5.57
N CYS A 191 -7.72 -2.56 -5.60
CA CYS A 191 -8.53 -2.65 -4.37
C CYS A 191 -8.18 -3.89 -3.55
N ARG A 192 -7.92 -5.04 -4.20
CA ARG A 192 -7.48 -6.25 -3.50
C ARG A 192 -6.10 -6.06 -2.86
N ASP A 193 -5.16 -5.51 -3.62
CA ASP A 193 -3.81 -5.22 -3.11
C ASP A 193 -3.85 -4.19 -1.97
N LEU A 194 -4.77 -3.23 -2.03
CA LEU A 194 -5.04 -2.27 -0.97
C LEU A 194 -5.58 -2.96 0.30
N GLU A 195 -6.57 -3.85 0.18
CA GLU A 195 -7.13 -4.61 1.32
C GLU A 195 -6.02 -5.38 2.04
N GLU A 196 -5.19 -6.13 1.28
CA GLU A 196 -4.08 -6.90 1.83
C GLU A 196 -3.03 -6.00 2.51
N HIS A 197 -2.72 -4.86 1.89
CA HIS A 197 -1.75 -3.90 2.42
C HIS A 197 -2.21 -3.27 3.73
N LEU A 198 -3.46 -2.78 3.79
CA LEU A 198 -4.01 -2.15 5.00
C LEU A 198 -4.21 -3.17 6.13
N ALA A 199 -4.68 -4.38 5.80
CA ALA A 199 -4.81 -5.49 6.75
C ALA A 199 -3.48 -5.82 7.44
N MET A 200 -2.37 -5.68 6.72
CA MET A 200 -1.02 -5.95 7.19
C MET A 200 -0.43 -4.76 7.94
N VAL A 201 -0.45 -3.57 7.34
CA VAL A 201 0.25 -2.38 7.87
C VAL A 201 -0.37 -1.91 9.18
N PHE A 202 -1.70 -1.95 9.28
CA PHE A 202 -2.44 -1.46 10.44
C PHE A 202 -2.96 -2.58 11.35
N HIS A 203 -2.47 -3.82 11.23
CA HIS A 203 -3.04 -4.94 11.96
C HIS A 203 -3.15 -4.72 13.47
N ARG A 204 -2.15 -4.06 14.12
CA ARG A 204 -2.19 -3.77 15.56
C ARG A 204 -3.32 -2.82 15.93
N PHE A 205 -3.57 -1.79 15.12
CA PHE A 205 -4.68 -0.87 15.30
C PHE A 205 -6.02 -1.57 15.10
N LEU A 206 -6.13 -2.40 14.05
CA LEU A 206 -7.34 -3.17 13.73
C LEU A 206 -7.65 -4.23 14.80
N MET A 207 -6.62 -4.83 15.40
CA MET A 207 -6.76 -5.81 16.49
C MET A 207 -7.02 -5.14 17.84
N GLY A 208 -6.88 -3.81 17.95
CA GLY A 208 -7.03 -3.09 19.21
C GLY A 208 -5.91 -3.36 20.22
N GLU A 209 -4.70 -3.69 19.74
CA GLU A 209 -3.53 -3.95 20.59
C GLU A 209 -2.95 -2.68 21.21
N ILE A 210 -3.28 -1.52 20.65
CA ILE A 210 -2.75 -0.23 21.09
C ILE A 210 -3.75 0.41 22.04
N PRO A 211 -3.37 0.66 23.31
CA PRO A 211 -4.27 1.26 24.29
C PRO A 211 -4.88 2.58 23.80
N GLY A 212 -6.20 2.67 23.84
CA GLY A 212 -6.95 3.86 23.43
C GLY A 212 -7.03 4.12 21.92
N LYS A 213 -6.49 3.23 21.08
CA LYS A 213 -6.49 3.39 19.61
C LYS A 213 -6.98 2.12 18.89
N LYS A 214 -8.28 1.89 18.92
CA LYS A 214 -8.91 0.85 18.10
C LYS A 214 -9.45 1.47 16.83
N LEU A 215 -8.97 1.01 15.68
CA LEU A 215 -9.38 1.47 14.36
C LEU A 215 -10.20 0.40 13.65
N ARG A 216 -11.21 0.83 12.91
CA ARG A 216 -11.93 0.03 11.92
C ARG A 216 -11.71 0.67 10.55
N ILE A 217 -11.36 -0.13 9.56
CA ILE A 217 -11.19 0.34 8.17
C ILE A 217 -12.19 -0.40 7.29
N PHE A 218 -12.91 0.34 6.48
CA PHE A 218 -13.85 -0.21 5.48
C PHE A 218 -13.38 0.11 4.08
N LEU A 219 -13.36 -0.89 3.21
CA LEU A 219 -13.16 -0.74 1.78
C LEU A 219 -14.45 -1.11 1.04
N ASN A 220 -15.07 -0.14 0.38
CA ASN A 220 -16.36 -0.31 -0.29
C ASN A 220 -17.39 -1.02 0.62
N ASN A 221 -17.56 -0.51 1.84
CA ASN A 221 -18.43 -1.02 2.91
C ASN A 221 -18.04 -2.41 3.48
N ASN A 222 -16.94 -3.01 3.07
CA ASN A 222 -16.44 -4.25 3.65
C ASN A 222 -15.37 -3.95 4.69
N GLU A 223 -15.56 -4.43 5.92
CA GLU A 223 -14.59 -4.22 7.00
C GLU A 223 -13.32 -5.04 6.74
N ILE A 224 -12.17 -4.37 6.73
CA ILE A 224 -10.86 -4.99 6.55
C ILE A 224 -10.50 -5.76 7.81
N GLN A 225 -10.25 -7.06 7.64
CA GLN A 225 -9.85 -7.93 8.74
C GLN A 225 -8.32 -7.91 8.90
N PRO A 226 -7.79 -7.79 10.12
CA PRO A 226 -6.36 -7.75 10.36
C PRO A 226 -5.66 -9.05 9.92
N TRP A 227 -4.46 -8.90 9.42
CA TRP A 227 -3.56 -10.01 9.18
C TRP A 227 -2.46 -10.04 10.25
N ASP A 228 -2.51 -11.02 11.16
CA ASP A 228 -1.45 -11.21 12.15
C ASP A 228 -0.27 -11.96 11.53
N PRO A 229 0.89 -11.31 11.36
CA PRO A 229 2.07 -11.95 10.78
C PRO A 229 2.62 -13.09 11.62
N TYR A 230 2.30 -13.14 12.90
CA TYR A 230 2.86 -14.11 13.85
C TYR A 230 1.98 -15.32 14.07
N ALA A 231 0.80 -15.36 13.47
CA ALA A 231 -0.19 -16.42 13.65
C ALA A 231 -0.38 -16.80 15.14
N ARG A 232 -0.52 -15.79 16.02
CA ARG A 232 -0.57 -15.94 17.49
C ARG A 232 -1.76 -16.76 17.97
N ASN A 233 -2.81 -16.87 17.14
CA ASN A 233 -3.98 -17.69 17.43
C ASN A 233 -3.73 -19.21 17.20
N GLU A 234 -2.62 -19.56 16.56
CA GLU A 234 -2.25 -20.95 16.35
C GLU A 234 -1.51 -21.52 17.57
N LYS A 235 -2.03 -22.63 18.13
CA LYS A 235 -1.48 -23.24 19.36
C LYS A 235 0.00 -23.65 19.24
N GLY A 236 0.46 -23.92 18.03
CA GLY A 236 1.84 -24.30 17.76
C GLY A 236 2.81 -23.12 17.65
N THR A 237 2.32 -21.88 17.62
CA THR A 237 3.17 -20.68 17.57
C THR A 237 3.90 -20.50 18.90
N LYS A 238 5.23 -20.37 18.83
CA LYS A 238 6.07 -20.08 19.99
C LYS A 238 6.38 -18.58 20.03
N SER A 239 5.97 -17.92 21.12
CA SER A 239 6.41 -16.57 21.47
C SER A 239 7.62 -16.69 22.41
N LEU A 240 8.72 -16.04 22.09
CA LEU A 240 9.96 -16.13 22.84
C LEU A 240 10.26 -14.83 23.57
N VAL A 241 11.27 -14.83 24.43
CA VAL A 241 11.63 -13.66 25.25
C VAL A 241 12.07 -12.51 24.36
N ALA A 242 11.54 -11.33 24.61
CA ALA A 242 11.89 -10.12 23.88
C ALA A 242 13.36 -9.73 24.09
N ILE A 243 13.99 -9.24 23.05
CA ILE A 243 15.38 -8.79 23.03
C ILE A 243 15.37 -7.27 22.96
N LYS A 244 16.07 -6.62 23.89
CA LYS A 244 16.24 -5.17 23.91
C LYS A 244 17.63 -4.79 23.42
N ILE A 245 17.70 -3.85 22.47
CA ILE A 245 18.94 -3.32 21.90
C ILE A 245 18.92 -1.80 22.10
N PRO A 246 19.80 -1.25 22.95
CA PRO A 246 19.92 0.20 23.11
C PRO A 246 20.55 0.80 21.84
N VAL A 247 20.05 1.96 21.44
CA VAL A 247 20.52 2.72 20.28
C VAL A 247 20.80 4.15 20.71
N GLU A 248 21.96 4.64 20.33
CA GLU A 248 22.34 6.04 20.47
C GLU A 248 22.64 6.62 19.09
N HIS A 249 22.07 7.78 18.78
CA HIS A 249 22.30 8.51 17.55
C HIS A 249 22.19 10.02 17.82
N ASP A 250 23.24 10.77 17.50
CA ASP A 250 23.31 12.22 17.69
C ASP A 250 22.92 12.67 19.12
N GLY A 251 23.35 11.92 20.15
CA GLY A 251 23.03 12.18 21.54
C GLY A 251 21.62 11.84 21.99
N ILE A 252 20.82 11.24 21.08
CA ILE A 252 19.47 10.74 21.37
C ILE A 252 19.55 9.26 21.68
N HIS A 253 19.02 8.88 22.84
CA HIS A 253 18.95 7.50 23.28
C HIS A 253 17.55 6.92 23.07
N GLY A 254 17.50 5.67 22.64
CA GLY A 254 16.27 4.90 22.50
C GLY A 254 16.55 3.40 22.43
N ASP A 255 15.51 2.61 22.30
CA ASP A 255 15.61 1.16 22.27
C ASP A 255 14.94 0.59 21.03
N ILE A 256 15.55 -0.46 20.48
CA ILE A 256 14.87 -1.40 19.59
C ILE A 256 14.43 -2.58 20.45
N VAL A 257 13.15 -2.94 20.38
CA VAL A 257 12.61 -4.12 21.04
C VAL A 257 12.26 -5.15 19.98
N ILE A 258 12.87 -6.33 20.02
CA ILE A 258 12.63 -7.43 19.11
C ILE A 258 11.84 -8.51 19.84
N GLU A 259 10.64 -8.83 19.34
CA GLU A 259 9.80 -9.91 19.85
C GLU A 259 9.87 -11.07 18.87
N PRO A 260 10.53 -12.20 19.22
CA PRO A 260 10.69 -13.32 18.33
C PRO A 260 9.50 -14.26 18.38
N TYR A 261 9.11 -14.75 17.20
CA TYR A 261 8.09 -15.77 17.02
C TYR A 261 8.61 -16.90 16.13
N ILE A 262 8.24 -18.13 16.46
CA ILE A 262 8.45 -19.28 15.59
C ILE A 262 7.08 -19.87 15.27
N LEU A 263 6.70 -19.83 14.00
CA LEU A 263 5.43 -20.36 13.53
C LEU A 263 5.46 -21.89 13.51
N PRO A 264 4.32 -22.56 13.65
CA PRO A 264 4.25 -24.00 13.55
C PRO A 264 4.53 -24.47 12.10
N PRO A 265 5.07 -25.67 11.92
CA PRO A 265 5.12 -26.30 10.60
C PRO A 265 3.71 -26.62 10.07
N SER A 266 3.58 -26.77 8.76
CA SER A 266 2.28 -26.87 8.06
C SER A 266 1.29 -27.88 8.67
N LYS A 267 1.79 -29.01 9.14
CA LYS A 267 0.98 -30.10 9.75
C LYS A 267 0.39 -29.76 11.11
N VAL A 268 0.92 -28.74 11.80
CA VAL A 268 0.52 -28.34 13.16
C VAL A 268 -0.48 -27.20 13.14
N PHE A 269 -0.67 -26.54 12.00
CA PHE A 269 -1.70 -25.51 11.86
C PHE A 269 -3.11 -26.10 12.08
N SER A 270 -4.00 -25.31 12.65
CA SER A 270 -5.40 -25.69 12.91
C SER A 270 -6.17 -26.05 11.63
N SER A 271 -5.76 -25.53 10.48
CA SER A 271 -6.32 -25.85 9.17
C SER A 271 -5.37 -25.43 8.03
N THR A 272 -5.59 -26.00 6.83
CA THR A 272 -4.88 -25.59 5.61
C THR A 272 -5.14 -24.13 5.25
N GLN A 273 -6.34 -23.62 5.59
CA GLN A 273 -6.67 -22.20 5.39
C GLN A 273 -5.87 -21.31 6.34
N ALA A 274 -5.71 -21.69 7.61
CA ALA A 274 -4.89 -20.97 8.57
C ALA A 274 -3.43 -20.93 8.13
N HIS A 275 -2.88 -22.06 7.66
CA HIS A 275 -1.54 -22.13 7.07
C HIS A 275 -1.39 -21.22 5.85
N SER A 276 -2.35 -21.25 4.90
CA SER A 276 -2.34 -20.36 3.73
C SER A 276 -2.43 -18.89 4.13
N LYS A 277 -3.28 -18.54 5.12
CA LYS A 277 -3.39 -17.17 5.64
C LYS A 277 -2.07 -16.72 6.28
N ALA A 278 -1.40 -17.58 7.03
CA ALA A 278 -0.13 -17.28 7.68
C ALA A 278 1.00 -17.04 6.66
N ALA A 279 0.94 -17.63 5.45
CA ALA A 279 1.89 -17.34 4.38
C ALA A 279 1.95 -15.85 3.98
N GLY A 280 0.84 -15.12 4.13
CA GLY A 280 0.74 -13.70 3.82
C GLY A 280 0.88 -13.35 2.32
N PRO A 281 0.82 -12.06 1.97
CA PRO A 281 0.82 -11.61 0.57
C PRO A 281 2.07 -12.04 -0.21
N LYS A 282 3.24 -12.01 0.43
CA LYS A 282 4.54 -12.34 -0.20
C LYS A 282 4.88 -13.83 -0.14
N LYS A 283 3.96 -14.70 0.32
CA LYS A 283 4.16 -16.13 0.53
C LYS A 283 5.24 -16.45 1.57
N TRP A 284 5.36 -17.72 1.97
CA TRP A 284 6.18 -18.17 3.10
C TRP A 284 7.62 -17.67 3.06
N ASN A 285 8.30 -17.83 1.92
CA ASN A 285 9.73 -17.55 1.83
C ASN A 285 10.07 -16.07 1.93
N LEU A 286 9.23 -15.18 1.40
CA LEU A 286 9.45 -13.74 1.48
C LEU A 286 8.86 -13.10 2.74
N GLN A 287 8.05 -13.84 3.49
CA GLN A 287 7.47 -13.38 4.76
C GLN A 287 8.28 -13.78 6.00
N GLN A 288 9.39 -14.50 5.86
CA GLN A 288 10.29 -14.77 6.97
C GLN A 288 11.08 -13.52 7.39
N GLY A 289 11.56 -13.46 8.63
CA GLY A 289 12.46 -12.43 9.11
C GLY A 289 11.75 -11.29 9.85
N PHE A 290 12.19 -10.06 9.62
CA PHE A 290 11.83 -8.91 10.44
C PHE A 290 10.58 -8.20 9.92
N TYR A 291 9.66 -7.91 10.84
CA TYR A 291 8.53 -7.02 10.69
C TYR A 291 8.82 -5.77 11.50
N ILE A 292 9.05 -4.65 10.83
CA ILE A 292 9.56 -3.44 11.45
C ILE A 292 8.41 -2.46 11.71
N TYR A 293 8.29 -2.04 12.95
CA TYR A 293 7.25 -1.11 13.42
C TYR A 293 7.86 0.18 13.95
N ARG A 294 7.30 1.29 13.51
CA ARG A 294 7.54 2.61 14.04
C ARG A 294 6.25 3.14 14.67
N ASN A 295 6.26 3.38 15.98
CA ASN A 295 5.04 3.76 16.71
C ASN A 295 3.85 2.83 16.38
N ASP A 296 4.07 1.52 16.41
CA ASP A 296 3.09 0.47 16.12
C ASP A 296 2.58 0.36 14.66
N ARG A 297 2.96 1.29 13.81
CA ARG A 297 2.69 1.21 12.38
C ARG A 297 3.77 0.37 11.69
N MET A 298 3.37 -0.69 10.99
CA MET A 298 4.34 -1.52 10.26
C MET A 298 4.89 -0.75 9.05
N ILE A 299 6.23 -0.66 8.97
CA ILE A 299 6.94 -0.04 7.84
C ILE A 299 7.40 -1.10 6.85
N GLN A 300 7.92 -2.21 7.35
CA GLN A 300 8.45 -3.28 6.52
C GLN A 300 7.90 -4.63 6.98
N SER A 301 7.47 -5.46 6.03
CA SER A 301 6.96 -6.81 6.28
C SER A 301 7.89 -7.86 5.73
N GLY A 302 8.47 -8.66 6.60
CA GLY A 302 9.39 -9.74 6.24
C GLY A 302 10.72 -9.26 5.68
N GLY A 303 11.57 -10.23 5.36
CA GLY A 303 12.92 -9.99 4.92
C GLY A 303 13.93 -9.85 6.06
N TRP A 304 15.19 -9.94 5.73
CA TRP A 304 16.29 -10.06 6.72
C TRP A 304 17.15 -8.79 6.85
N CYS A 305 16.71 -7.64 6.34
CA CYS A 305 17.42 -6.35 6.44
C CYS A 305 18.90 -6.42 6.01
N ARG A 306 19.22 -7.26 5.03
CA ARG A 306 20.61 -7.57 4.57
C ARG A 306 21.51 -8.23 5.62
N ILE A 307 20.95 -8.83 6.67
CA ILE A 307 21.66 -9.61 7.69
C ILE A 307 21.96 -11.00 7.14
N ARG A 308 20.98 -11.60 6.46
CA ARG A 308 21.10 -12.92 5.84
C ARG A 308 20.26 -13.02 4.57
N THR A 309 20.47 -14.08 3.80
CA THR A 309 19.66 -14.43 2.63
C THR A 309 18.38 -15.15 3.05
N VAL A 310 17.39 -15.12 2.17
CA VAL A 310 16.15 -15.92 2.31
C VAL A 310 16.49 -17.39 2.16
N ASP A 311 15.99 -18.23 3.10
CA ASP A 311 16.23 -19.67 3.14
C ASP A 311 14.92 -20.39 3.50
N GLU A 312 14.55 -21.41 2.71
CA GLU A 312 13.35 -22.23 2.92
C GLU A 312 13.28 -22.81 4.35
N HIS A 313 14.42 -23.23 4.89
CA HIS A 313 14.51 -23.86 6.21
C HIS A 313 14.27 -22.89 7.38
N THR A 314 14.36 -21.58 7.13
CA THR A 314 14.17 -20.54 8.18
C THR A 314 12.83 -19.80 8.07
N LYS A 315 11.94 -20.23 7.16
CA LYS A 315 10.68 -19.54 6.86
C LYS A 315 9.70 -19.44 8.03
N LEU A 316 9.87 -20.25 9.06
CA LEU A 316 9.05 -20.22 10.28
C LEU A 316 9.45 -19.10 11.24
N ALA A 317 10.66 -18.50 11.07
CA ALA A 317 11.15 -17.44 11.95
C ALA A 317 10.56 -16.09 11.56
N ARG A 318 9.91 -15.40 12.51
CA ARG A 318 9.37 -14.04 12.37
C ARG A 318 9.68 -13.22 13.61
N PHE A 319 10.09 -11.98 13.39
CA PHE A 319 10.55 -11.08 14.45
C PHE A 319 9.83 -9.75 14.34
N ALA A 320 9.06 -9.36 15.35
CA ALA A 320 8.58 -8.00 15.46
C ALA A 320 9.73 -7.10 15.96
N MET A 321 10.11 -6.11 15.19
CA MET A 321 11.15 -5.15 15.56
C MET A 321 10.49 -3.78 15.75
N ASN A 322 10.44 -3.34 16.99
CA ASN A 322 9.73 -2.13 17.42
C ASN A 322 10.69 -1.01 17.75
N PHE A 323 10.43 0.20 17.28
CA PHE A 323 11.10 1.41 17.71
C PHE A 323 10.16 2.62 17.63
N THR A 324 10.55 3.71 18.32
CA THR A 324 9.80 4.96 18.34
C THR A 324 10.45 6.01 17.44
N SER A 325 9.71 7.05 17.09
CA SER A 325 10.22 8.17 16.29
C SER A 325 11.43 8.88 16.88
N LYS A 326 11.71 8.72 18.17
CA LYS A 326 12.90 9.28 18.84
C LYS A 326 14.21 8.94 18.14
N ILE A 327 14.33 7.71 17.66
CA ILE A 327 15.53 7.20 16.99
C ILE A 327 15.41 7.12 15.48
N ASP A 328 14.46 7.84 14.88
CA ASP A 328 14.28 7.90 13.42
C ASP A 328 15.55 8.30 12.65
N GLY A 329 16.40 9.15 13.26
CA GLY A 329 17.67 9.57 12.68
C GLY A 329 18.64 8.42 12.45
N ALA A 330 18.62 7.39 13.33
CA ALA A 330 19.44 6.20 13.20
C ALA A 330 19.01 5.31 12.01
N PHE A 331 17.74 5.43 11.57
CA PHE A 331 17.17 4.64 10.49
C PHE A 331 16.94 5.51 9.27
N LYS A 332 17.42 5.10 8.11
CA LYS A 332 17.13 5.78 6.86
C LYS A 332 15.75 5.35 6.39
N ILE A 333 14.71 5.97 6.96
CA ILE A 333 13.32 5.73 6.57
C ILE A 333 13.03 6.61 5.36
N ASP A 334 12.52 6.03 4.26
CA ASP A 334 12.11 6.78 3.09
C ASP A 334 10.79 7.53 3.32
N VAL A 335 10.48 8.49 2.43
CA VAL A 335 9.29 9.34 2.56
C VAL A 335 8.01 8.51 2.48
N SER A 336 8.01 7.42 1.72
CA SER A 336 6.88 6.50 1.56
C SER A 336 6.72 5.51 2.72
N LYS A 337 7.65 5.49 3.69
CA LYS A 337 7.67 4.56 4.82
C LYS A 337 7.58 3.08 4.39
N MET A 338 8.21 2.73 3.25
CA MET A 338 8.21 1.37 2.72
C MET A 338 9.52 0.63 2.94
N TYR A 339 10.57 1.35 3.30
CA TYR A 339 11.91 0.80 3.45
C TYR A 339 12.65 1.38 4.64
N VAL A 340 13.31 0.51 5.39
CA VAL A 340 14.15 0.86 6.54
C VAL A 340 15.55 0.31 6.32
N GLN A 341 16.55 1.16 6.48
CA GLN A 341 17.92 0.72 6.47
C GLN A 341 18.49 0.72 7.91
N LEU A 342 18.72 -0.48 8.43
CA LEU A 342 19.41 -0.61 9.72
C LEU A 342 20.87 -0.17 9.61
N PRO A 343 21.38 0.66 10.54
CA PRO A 343 22.80 0.96 10.64
C PRO A 343 23.64 -0.29 10.79
N LEU A 344 24.89 -0.25 10.31
CA LEU A 344 25.76 -1.45 10.28
C LEU A 344 26.02 -2.02 11.68
N GLN A 345 26.21 -1.16 12.68
CA GLN A 345 26.43 -1.58 14.08
C GLN A 345 25.22 -2.33 14.62
N ILE A 346 24.01 -1.79 14.42
CA ILE A 346 22.75 -2.40 14.85
C ILE A 346 22.54 -3.74 14.13
N ARG A 347 22.90 -3.85 12.85
CA ARG A 347 22.78 -5.12 12.10
C ARG A 347 23.57 -6.25 12.74
N LYS A 348 24.84 -6.01 13.13
CA LYS A 348 25.68 -7.01 13.79
C LYS A 348 25.07 -7.49 15.11
N GLU A 349 24.63 -6.55 15.95
CA GLU A 349 24.02 -6.89 17.23
C GLU A 349 22.69 -7.66 17.07
N VAL A 350 21.86 -7.24 16.12
CA VAL A 350 20.61 -7.96 15.77
C VAL A 350 20.94 -9.37 15.28
N GLU A 351 21.94 -9.54 14.41
CA GLU A 351 22.38 -10.85 13.91
C GLU A 351 22.81 -11.77 15.05
N GLU A 352 23.73 -11.30 15.90
CA GLU A 352 24.27 -12.08 17.03
C GLU A 352 23.15 -12.53 17.97
N LYS A 353 22.26 -11.60 18.37
CA LYS A 353 21.17 -11.87 19.31
C LYS A 353 20.03 -12.72 18.72
N THR A 354 19.85 -12.75 17.41
CA THR A 354 18.77 -13.52 16.76
C THR A 354 19.23 -14.85 16.16
N GLN A 355 20.53 -15.09 16.03
CA GLN A 355 21.09 -16.28 15.36
C GLN A 355 20.58 -17.59 15.95
N SER A 356 20.63 -17.76 17.28
CA SER A 356 20.17 -18.98 17.94
C SER A 356 18.68 -19.26 17.72
N LEU A 357 17.86 -18.19 17.68
CA LEU A 357 16.42 -18.28 17.48
C LEU A 357 16.09 -18.70 16.03
N VAL A 358 16.84 -18.21 15.07
CA VAL A 358 16.70 -18.62 13.66
C VAL A 358 17.09 -20.09 13.49
N MET A 359 18.16 -20.54 14.17
CA MET A 359 18.57 -21.95 14.15
C MET A 359 17.51 -22.85 14.81
N GLN A 360 16.87 -22.40 15.88
CA GLN A 360 15.75 -23.11 16.50
C GLN A 360 14.55 -23.24 15.55
N ALA A 361 14.22 -22.19 14.80
CA ALA A 361 13.15 -22.25 13.79
C ALA A 361 13.49 -23.21 12.66
N ARG A 362 14.75 -23.23 12.22
CA ARG A 362 15.26 -24.18 11.23
C ARG A 362 15.13 -25.62 11.72
N GLU A 363 15.57 -25.90 12.94
CA GLU A 363 15.46 -27.25 13.52
C GLU A 363 14.01 -27.74 13.57
N ILE A 364 13.08 -26.88 13.96
CA ILE A 364 11.64 -27.22 13.98
C ILE A 364 11.14 -27.53 12.58
N TYR A 365 11.55 -26.77 11.57
CA TYR A 365 11.18 -27.01 10.17
C TYR A 365 11.78 -28.33 9.66
N ASP A 366 13.09 -28.55 9.82
CA ASP A 366 13.80 -29.72 9.32
C ASP A 366 13.31 -31.02 9.97
N ASN A 367 12.96 -31.01 11.26
CA ASN A 367 12.40 -32.16 11.95
C ASN A 367 10.98 -32.49 11.45
N ALA A 368 10.13 -31.47 11.21
CA ALA A 368 8.80 -31.69 10.67
C ALA A 368 8.81 -32.28 9.24
N GLU A 369 9.83 -31.95 8.43
CA GLU A 369 10.00 -32.52 7.09
C GLU A 369 10.50 -33.94 7.14
N LYS A 370 11.36 -34.32 8.10
CA LYS A 370 11.83 -35.71 8.29
C LYS A 370 10.70 -36.66 8.67
N ASP A 371 9.75 -36.21 9.47
CA ASP A 371 8.57 -36.98 9.89
C ASP A 371 7.48 -37.04 8.80
N ALA A 372 7.70 -36.42 7.64
CA ALA A 372 6.80 -36.51 6.51
C ALA A 372 6.98 -37.88 5.82
N PRO A 373 5.92 -38.71 5.63
CA PRO A 373 6.02 -39.86 4.75
C PRO A 373 6.47 -39.37 3.38
N PHE A 374 7.43 -40.03 2.77
CA PHE A 374 7.91 -39.73 1.42
C PHE A 374 6.76 -39.92 0.43
N ILE A 375 6.05 -38.84 0.15
CA ILE A 375 5.11 -38.78 -0.96
C ILE A 375 5.92 -38.32 -2.16
N ALA A 376 6.16 -39.25 -3.10
CA ALA A 376 6.77 -38.92 -4.37
C ALA A 376 6.07 -37.70 -4.97
N PRO A 377 6.81 -36.73 -5.51
CA PRO A 377 6.19 -35.53 -6.07
C PRO A 377 5.20 -35.96 -7.16
N LEU A 378 3.92 -35.80 -6.88
CA LEU A 378 2.89 -35.83 -7.90
C LEU A 378 3.19 -34.66 -8.86
N THR A 379 3.73 -34.99 -10.02
CA THR A 379 3.88 -34.07 -11.15
C THR A 379 2.49 -33.73 -11.71
N SER A 380 1.73 -32.96 -10.98
CA SER A 380 0.58 -32.24 -11.49
C SER A 380 0.42 -31.00 -10.61
N TYR A 381 0.93 -29.89 -11.11
CA TYR A 381 0.51 -28.58 -10.70
C TYR A 381 -0.99 -28.48 -11.04
N SER A 382 -1.83 -28.79 -10.07
CA SER A 382 -3.19 -28.25 -10.06
C SER A 382 -3.09 -26.93 -9.30
N ASP A 383 -3.27 -25.84 -10.03
CA ASP A 383 -3.45 -24.53 -9.41
C ASP A 383 -4.48 -24.63 -8.29
N PRO A 384 -4.20 -24.07 -7.10
CA PRO A 384 -5.21 -23.98 -6.06
C PRO A 384 -6.39 -23.18 -6.64
N LEU A 385 -7.58 -23.76 -6.55
CA LEU A 385 -8.83 -23.10 -6.94
C LEU A 385 -8.84 -21.67 -6.39
N PRO A 386 -9.14 -20.66 -7.22
CA PRO A 386 -9.18 -19.29 -6.76
C PRO A 386 -10.23 -19.16 -5.66
N TYR A 387 -9.79 -18.63 -4.53
CA TYR A 387 -10.66 -18.30 -3.40
C TYR A 387 -11.76 -17.35 -3.90
N GLN A 388 -12.97 -17.87 -4.06
CA GLN A 388 -14.14 -17.08 -4.43
C GLN A 388 -14.58 -16.25 -3.23
N ARG A 389 -13.90 -15.14 -2.93
CA ARG A 389 -14.55 -14.01 -2.28
C ARG A 389 -15.33 -13.28 -3.35
N LYS A 390 -16.65 -13.25 -3.21
CA LYS A 390 -17.52 -12.37 -3.98
C LYS A 390 -17.08 -10.94 -3.69
N ALA A 391 -16.24 -10.37 -4.56
CA ALA A 391 -16.07 -8.94 -4.63
C ALA A 391 -17.34 -8.37 -5.23
N VAL A 392 -18.33 -8.10 -4.39
CA VAL A 392 -19.51 -7.36 -4.81
C VAL A 392 -19.13 -5.89 -4.76
N ILE A 393 -18.64 -5.37 -5.88
CA ILE A 393 -18.71 -3.94 -6.13
C ILE A 393 -20.16 -3.71 -6.57
N PRO A 394 -20.99 -2.95 -5.81
CA PRO A 394 -22.32 -2.62 -6.28
C PRO A 394 -22.19 -1.78 -7.54
N VAL A 395 -22.58 -2.32 -8.67
CA VAL A 395 -22.76 -1.55 -9.89
C VAL A 395 -24.14 -0.91 -9.78
N PRO A 396 -24.28 0.43 -9.80
CA PRO A 396 -25.57 1.04 -9.96
C PRO A 396 -26.04 0.73 -11.38
N ILE A 397 -27.10 -0.05 -11.50
CA ILE A 397 -27.83 -0.23 -12.76
C ILE A 397 -28.59 1.06 -13.02
N TYR A 398 -28.08 1.89 -13.91
CA TYR A 398 -28.89 2.98 -14.48
C TYR A 398 -29.76 2.38 -15.58
N GLU A 399 -30.97 1.94 -15.23
CA GLU A 399 -32.02 1.78 -16.21
C GLU A 399 -32.47 3.17 -16.68
N THR A 400 -32.28 3.42 -17.96
CA THR A 400 -32.88 4.56 -18.68
C THR A 400 -34.39 4.42 -18.60
N ALA A 401 -35.03 5.24 -17.78
CA ALA A 401 -36.48 5.31 -17.66
C ALA A 401 -37.08 5.83 -18.98
N LYS A 402 -37.71 4.92 -19.77
CA LYS A 402 -38.78 5.27 -20.70
C LYS A 402 -40.08 5.33 -19.91
N LYS A 403 -40.70 6.50 -19.91
CA LYS A 403 -42.05 6.75 -19.39
C LYS A 403 -43.09 5.87 -20.06
N SER A 404 -43.90 5.12 -19.32
CA SER A 404 -45.34 4.92 -19.61
C SER A 404 -46.10 4.37 -18.38
N SER A 405 -47.07 5.17 -17.97
CA SER A 405 -48.37 4.95 -17.32
C SER A 405 -48.68 3.67 -16.53
N VAL A 406 -49.14 3.91 -15.31
CA VAL A 406 -49.85 3.06 -14.33
C VAL A 406 -51.18 2.49 -14.91
N PRO A 407 -51.76 1.34 -14.45
CA PRO A 407 -52.35 1.25 -13.10
C PRO A 407 -52.24 -0.08 -12.35
N ASN A 408 -52.54 0.02 -11.08
CA ASN A 408 -52.71 -0.97 -10.01
C ASN A 408 -53.37 -2.30 -10.38
N GLN A 409 -52.89 -3.41 -9.75
CA GLN A 409 -53.77 -4.31 -8.96
C GLN A 409 -52.94 -5.32 -8.12
N THR A 410 -53.40 -5.48 -6.90
CA THR A 410 -53.08 -6.45 -5.86
C THR A 410 -53.36 -7.91 -6.27
N THR A 411 -52.54 -8.89 -5.85
CA THR A 411 -52.94 -10.07 -5.04
C THR A 411 -51.82 -11.13 -4.90
N ALA A 412 -51.53 -11.47 -3.71
CA ALA A 412 -51.33 -12.72 -2.93
C ALA A 412 -50.74 -14.00 -3.58
N PHE A 413 -49.76 -14.54 -2.82
CA PHE A 413 -49.42 -15.96 -2.51
C PHE A 413 -49.37 -17.05 -3.58
N SER A 414 -48.22 -17.75 -3.70
CA SER A 414 -48.06 -19.14 -3.23
C SER A 414 -46.70 -19.75 -3.62
N THR A 415 -46.15 -20.50 -2.71
CA THR A 415 -45.07 -21.48 -2.77
C THR A 415 -45.30 -22.57 -3.80
N VAL A 416 -44.27 -22.95 -4.60
CA VAL A 416 -44.02 -24.37 -4.97
C VAL A 416 -42.56 -24.52 -5.43
N ALA A 417 -41.86 -25.49 -4.85
CA ALA A 417 -40.60 -26.03 -5.32
C ALA A 417 -40.90 -26.91 -6.58
N ASP A 418 -40.01 -26.82 -7.56
CA ASP A 418 -39.70 -28.03 -8.33
C ASP A 418 -38.38 -27.95 -9.10
N SER A 419 -37.73 -29.06 -9.15
CA SER A 419 -36.50 -29.46 -9.76
C SER A 419 -36.50 -29.36 -11.29
N ALA A 420 -35.45 -28.82 -11.89
CA ALA A 420 -35.18 -29.04 -13.30
C ALA A 420 -33.69 -29.34 -13.58
N VAL A 421 -33.44 -30.51 -14.07
CA VAL A 421 -32.20 -31.09 -14.59
C VAL A 421 -31.72 -30.28 -15.80
N VAL A 422 -30.40 -29.94 -15.84
CA VAL A 422 -29.74 -29.32 -16.99
C VAL A 422 -28.83 -30.38 -17.66
N PRO A 423 -28.90 -30.54 -18.98
CA PRO A 423 -28.10 -31.56 -19.70
C PRO A 423 -26.65 -31.09 -19.91
N SER A 424 -25.74 -32.03 -19.76
CA SER A 424 -24.31 -31.92 -20.03
C SER A 424 -24.01 -31.65 -21.51
N GLY A 425 -23.56 -30.46 -21.85
CA GLY A 425 -22.99 -30.12 -23.16
C GLY A 425 -21.45 -30.11 -23.10
N LYS A 426 -20.83 -30.97 -23.88
CA LYS A 426 -19.36 -31.04 -24.08
C LYS A 426 -18.88 -29.74 -24.75
N ILE A 427 -18.07 -28.97 -24.00
CA ILE A 427 -17.30 -27.84 -24.57
C ILE A 427 -15.95 -28.40 -25.02
N SER A 428 -15.65 -28.28 -26.31
CA SER A 428 -14.47 -28.81 -26.95
C SER A 428 -13.19 -28.08 -26.51
N ARG A 429 -12.14 -28.86 -26.39
CA ARG A 429 -10.79 -28.52 -25.89
C ARG A 429 -9.96 -27.61 -26.82
N SER A 430 -10.54 -27.06 -27.89
CA SER A 430 -9.79 -26.35 -28.93
C SER A 430 -9.57 -24.85 -28.71
N TYR A 431 -10.24 -24.21 -27.74
CA TYR A 431 -10.09 -22.77 -27.50
C TYR A 431 -8.97 -22.39 -26.51
N PHE A 432 -8.36 -23.36 -25.79
CA PHE A 432 -7.32 -23.10 -24.80
C PHE A 432 -5.88 -23.19 -25.34
N ILE A 433 -5.68 -23.68 -26.56
CA ILE A 433 -4.33 -23.91 -27.12
C ILE A 433 -3.86 -22.70 -27.95
N GLU A 434 -4.73 -21.85 -28.45
CA GLU A 434 -4.33 -20.66 -29.23
C GLU A 434 -3.89 -19.45 -28.38
N GLU A 435 -4.30 -19.34 -27.12
CA GLU A 435 -3.81 -18.25 -26.25
C GLU A 435 -2.44 -18.52 -25.62
N GLN A 436 -2.00 -19.77 -25.49
CA GLN A 436 -0.67 -20.05 -24.96
C GLN A 436 0.46 -19.96 -25.99
N THR A 437 0.15 -19.95 -27.29
CA THR A 437 1.14 -19.77 -28.36
C THR A 437 1.43 -18.31 -28.69
N ALA A 438 0.66 -17.36 -28.18
CA ALA A 438 0.89 -15.92 -28.37
C ALA A 438 1.86 -15.28 -27.36
N ILE A 439 2.25 -15.99 -26.28
CA ILE A 439 3.15 -15.46 -25.23
C ILE A 439 4.64 -15.78 -25.47
N SER A 440 4.98 -16.55 -26.51
CA SER A 440 6.36 -16.99 -26.77
C SER A 440 7.05 -16.28 -27.93
N LYS A 441 6.93 -14.96 -28.06
CA LYS A 441 7.86 -14.11 -28.83
C LYS A 441 8.14 -12.83 -28.07
N GLU A 442 8.65 -12.95 -26.84
CA GLU A 442 9.47 -11.89 -26.29
C GLU A 442 10.73 -11.80 -27.16
N LYS A 443 10.83 -10.72 -27.92
CA LYS A 443 12.01 -10.41 -28.69
C LYS A 443 13.15 -10.18 -27.70
N THR A 444 13.99 -11.18 -27.50
CA THR A 444 15.22 -11.02 -26.69
C THR A 444 16.14 -10.06 -27.43
N TRP A 445 16.26 -8.85 -26.88
CA TRP A 445 17.14 -7.84 -27.41
C TRP A 445 18.58 -8.17 -27.04
N THR A 446 19.48 -8.16 -28.01
CA THR A 446 20.91 -8.18 -27.71
C THR A 446 21.34 -6.86 -27.07
N LEU A 447 22.46 -6.89 -26.34
CA LEU A 447 23.01 -5.68 -25.71
C LEU A 447 23.25 -4.56 -26.72
N GLU A 448 23.66 -4.89 -27.96
CA GLU A 448 23.87 -3.96 -29.04
C GLU A 448 22.57 -3.38 -29.62
N GLU A 449 21.52 -4.18 -29.73
CA GLU A 449 20.21 -3.70 -30.15
C GLU A 449 19.61 -2.71 -29.13
N MET A 450 19.76 -3.00 -27.83
CA MET A 450 19.33 -2.08 -26.75
C MET A 450 20.13 -0.77 -26.80
N PHE A 451 21.43 -0.83 -26.98
CA PHE A 451 22.26 0.36 -27.09
C PHE A 451 21.88 1.23 -28.31
N ASN A 452 21.69 0.61 -29.49
CA ASN A 452 21.29 1.32 -30.69
C ASN A 452 19.87 1.92 -30.59
N ALA A 453 18.97 1.28 -29.88
CA ALA A 453 17.64 1.83 -29.61
C ALA A 453 17.69 3.08 -28.71
N LEU A 454 18.51 3.03 -27.65
CA LEU A 454 18.68 4.16 -26.73
C LEU A 454 19.42 5.35 -27.39
N LYS A 455 20.27 5.09 -28.36
CA LYS A 455 21.03 6.13 -29.08
C LYS A 455 20.16 6.96 -30.04
N LYS A 456 19.02 6.45 -30.49
CA LYS A 456 18.15 7.12 -31.48
C LYS A 456 17.55 8.42 -30.98
N ASP A 457 17.22 8.52 -29.69
CA ASP A 457 16.51 9.65 -29.10
C ASP A 457 17.39 10.46 -28.12
N ALA A 458 18.70 10.14 -28.04
CA ALA A 458 19.63 10.74 -27.09
C ALA A 458 20.36 11.95 -27.67
N THR A 459 20.56 12.96 -26.83
CA THR A 459 21.40 14.13 -27.14
C THR A 459 22.89 13.77 -27.20
N SER A 460 23.72 14.61 -27.82
CA SER A 460 25.16 14.37 -27.95
C SER A 460 25.88 14.10 -26.61
N THR A 461 25.44 14.73 -25.53
CA THR A 461 26.01 14.54 -24.20
C THR A 461 25.58 13.19 -23.61
N GLU A 462 24.35 12.78 -23.83
CA GLU A 462 23.80 11.49 -23.37
C GLU A 462 24.42 10.32 -24.14
N ILE A 463 24.67 10.48 -25.41
CA ILE A 463 25.38 9.49 -26.25
C ILE A 463 26.76 9.19 -25.66
N HIS A 464 27.52 10.20 -25.25
CA HIS A 464 28.83 10.00 -24.64
C HIS A 464 28.77 9.21 -23.32
N ILE A 465 27.75 9.47 -22.50
CA ILE A 465 27.52 8.74 -21.25
C ILE A 465 27.11 7.29 -21.53
N LEU A 466 26.20 7.08 -22.48
CA LEU A 466 25.77 5.76 -22.92
C LEU A 466 26.92 4.90 -23.46
N GLU A 467 27.82 5.47 -24.28
CA GLU A 467 29.01 4.79 -24.80
C GLU A 467 29.95 4.34 -23.68
N LYS A 468 30.17 5.19 -22.68
CA LYS A 468 31.01 4.87 -21.52
C LYS A 468 30.44 3.77 -20.65
N LEU A 469 29.10 3.75 -20.44
CA LEU A 469 28.41 2.71 -19.69
C LEU A 469 28.39 1.38 -20.46
N PHE A 470 28.13 1.41 -21.75
CA PHE A 470 28.09 0.24 -22.61
C PHE A 470 29.45 -0.47 -22.69
N ASN A 471 30.53 0.27 -22.84
CA ASN A 471 31.89 -0.29 -22.84
C ASN A 471 32.22 -0.96 -21.48
N ARG A 472 31.84 -0.36 -20.36
CA ARG A 472 32.04 -0.98 -19.04
C ARG A 472 31.24 -2.28 -18.90
N LEU A 473 29.99 -2.31 -19.37
CA LEU A 473 29.15 -3.50 -19.33
C LEU A 473 29.73 -4.64 -20.20
N ARG A 474 30.22 -4.31 -21.39
CA ARG A 474 30.87 -5.25 -22.30
C ARG A 474 32.13 -5.88 -21.68
N GLU A 475 32.97 -5.07 -21.02
CA GLU A 475 34.15 -5.56 -20.28
C GLU A 475 33.76 -6.48 -19.11
N GLN A 476 32.66 -6.19 -18.38
CA GLN A 476 32.21 -7.03 -17.31
C GLN A 476 31.64 -8.38 -17.79
N ILE A 477 30.93 -8.40 -18.91
CA ILE A 477 30.42 -9.63 -19.52
C ILE A 477 31.60 -10.50 -19.98
N GLN A 478 32.58 -9.93 -20.68
CA GLN A 478 33.78 -10.66 -21.12
C GLN A 478 34.60 -11.23 -19.95
N LYS A 479 34.70 -10.51 -18.83
CA LYS A 479 35.37 -11.01 -17.61
C LYS A 479 34.61 -12.17 -16.93
N ASN A 480 33.28 -12.22 -17.07
CA ASN A 480 32.46 -13.30 -16.50
C ASN A 480 32.45 -14.54 -17.40
N ASP A 481 32.60 -14.39 -18.73
CA ASP A 481 32.67 -15.52 -19.66
C ASP A 481 34.05 -16.24 -19.62
N VAL A 482 35.09 -15.55 -19.17
CA VAL A 482 36.45 -16.14 -18.98
C VAL A 482 36.56 -16.90 -17.62
N LYS A 483 35.57 -16.76 -16.73
CA LYS A 483 35.53 -17.44 -15.42
C LYS A 483 34.60 -18.67 -15.38
N LYS A 484 33.98 -19.03 -16.49
CA LYS A 484 33.28 -20.32 -16.72
C LYS A 484 34.19 -21.24 -17.54
#